data_2c5193bad8e9101481fdb4d95b30476e
#
_entry.id   2c5193bad8e9101481fdb4d95b30476e
#
_cell.length_a   1.000
_cell.length_b   1.000
_cell.length_c   1.000
_cell.angle_alpha   90.00
_cell.angle_beta   90.00
_cell.angle_gamma   90.00
#
_symmetry.space_group_name_H-M   'P 1'
#
loop_
_entity.id
_entity.type
_entity.pdbx_description
1 polymer ?
#
loop_
_entity_poly.entity_id
_entity_poly.type
_entity_poly.pdbx_seq_one_letter_code
_entity_poly.pdbx_strand_id
1 'polypeptide(L)'
;LPDGVINLVYCSGPTASDVIFSNKDFAGIHFTGSTGVFNDIWATIVKNIGKYRSYPRIVGETGGKDYVFADPTAKALPVATALIRGAFEYQGQKCSAASRAYIPSNIWPEVKALMQADLNKIKTGGVEDFSNFVNAVIDEASFDKLAKAIDDAQASPDAEVILGGKYDKSKGYFIYPTVIQAKKPDYITMREELFGPVLTIYVYEPDQIEETLDLLDAGSAYALTGAIFSNDRANIEKLTERLTHTAGNFYIND
;
A
#
# COMPACT_ATOMS: atom_id res chain seq x y z
N LEU A 1 -29.84 -4.34 20.45
CA LEU A 1 -28.89 -4.33 21.58
C LEU A 1 -29.40 -3.37 22.65
N PRO A 2 -29.15 -3.61 23.95
CA PRO A 2 -29.47 -2.65 25.02
C PRO A 2 -28.69 -1.33 24.80
N ASP A 3 -29.25 -0.23 25.31
CA ASP A 3 -28.61 1.07 25.28
C ASP A 3 -27.25 1.03 25.99
N GLY A 4 -26.25 1.74 25.40
CA GLY A 4 -24.89 1.83 25.97
C GLY A 4 -23.96 0.65 25.66
N VAL A 5 -24.44 -0.39 24.93
CA VAL A 5 -23.55 -1.51 24.48
C VAL A 5 -22.62 -1.10 23.36
N ILE A 6 -23.10 -0.23 22.45
CA ILE A 6 -22.28 0.35 21.38
C ILE A 6 -22.35 1.86 21.48
N ASN A 7 -21.20 2.51 21.54
CA ASN A 7 -21.08 3.96 21.62
C ASN A 7 -20.09 4.46 20.58
N LEU A 8 -20.39 5.60 19.95
CA LEU A 8 -19.50 6.30 19.04
C LEU A 8 -18.93 7.54 19.73
N VAL A 9 -17.62 7.64 19.83
CA VAL A 9 -16.91 8.76 20.46
C VAL A 9 -15.91 9.37 19.49
N TYR A 10 -15.97 10.68 19.33
CA TYR A 10 -14.99 11.45 18.56
C TYR A 10 -14.01 12.12 19.52
N CYS A 11 -12.76 11.70 19.50
CA CYS A 11 -11.68 12.31 20.27
C CYS A 11 -10.33 12.06 19.60
N SER A 12 -9.29 12.76 20.08
CA SER A 12 -7.93 12.48 19.59
C SER A 12 -7.45 11.10 20.04
N GLY A 13 -6.62 10.45 19.21
CA GLY A 13 -6.03 9.15 19.53
C GLY A 13 -5.30 9.12 20.88
N PRO A 14 -4.42 10.11 21.19
CA PRO A 14 -3.79 10.20 22.51
C PRO A 14 -4.78 10.27 23.67
N THR A 15 -5.82 11.09 23.59
CA THR A 15 -6.87 11.18 24.63
C THR A 15 -7.58 9.87 24.83
N ALA A 16 -7.96 9.19 23.73
CA ALA A 16 -8.57 7.86 23.80
C ALA A 16 -7.64 6.85 24.46
N SER A 17 -6.37 6.84 24.08
CA SER A 17 -5.34 5.95 24.63
C SER A 17 -5.18 6.12 26.14
N ASP A 18 -5.05 7.36 26.60
CA ASP A 18 -4.86 7.66 28.02
C ASP A 18 -6.03 7.20 28.90
N VAL A 19 -7.26 7.39 28.44
CA VAL A 19 -8.46 7.01 29.19
C VAL A 19 -8.72 5.51 29.11
N ILE A 20 -8.67 4.93 27.91
CA ILE A 20 -9.07 3.54 27.67
C ILE A 20 -8.04 2.57 28.27
N PHE A 21 -6.75 2.76 27.98
CA PHE A 21 -5.72 1.80 28.40
C PHE A 21 -5.30 1.97 29.86
N SER A 22 -5.71 3.03 30.54
CA SER A 22 -5.55 3.16 31.99
C SER A 22 -6.69 2.51 32.79
N ASN A 23 -7.82 2.21 32.16
CA ASN A 23 -9.01 1.70 32.83
C ASN A 23 -8.86 0.21 33.17
N LYS A 24 -9.18 -0.16 34.41
CA LYS A 24 -9.13 -1.55 34.90
C LYS A 24 -10.08 -2.50 34.17
N ASP A 25 -11.15 -1.97 33.57
CA ASP A 25 -12.17 -2.75 32.87
C ASP A 25 -11.87 -2.88 31.36
N PHE A 26 -10.71 -2.42 30.91
CA PHE A 26 -10.28 -2.60 29.52
C PHE A 26 -10.18 -4.10 29.17
N ALA A 27 -10.95 -4.53 28.19
CA ALA A 27 -11.10 -5.94 27.82
C ALA A 27 -10.53 -6.30 26.45
N GLY A 28 -10.26 -5.30 25.61
CA GLY A 28 -9.65 -5.53 24.29
C GLY A 28 -9.75 -4.35 23.34
N ILE A 29 -9.02 -4.47 22.24
CA ILE A 29 -9.03 -3.50 21.14
C ILE A 29 -8.98 -4.23 19.81
N HIS A 30 -9.74 -3.71 18.85
CA HIS A 30 -9.60 -3.99 17.44
C HIS A 30 -9.18 -2.67 16.76
N PHE A 31 -7.93 -2.57 16.37
CA PHE A 31 -7.33 -1.35 15.85
C PHE A 31 -7.11 -1.45 14.35
N THR A 32 -7.42 -0.38 13.64
CA THR A 32 -7.02 -0.18 12.24
C THR A 32 -6.28 1.15 12.13
N GLY A 33 -5.06 1.15 11.61
CA GLY A 33 -4.24 2.35 11.47
C GLY A 33 -2.76 2.04 11.22
N SER A 34 -1.88 2.99 11.52
CA SER A 34 -0.45 2.80 11.24
C SER A 34 0.21 1.78 12.19
N THR A 35 1.18 1.04 11.67
CA THR A 35 1.97 0.05 12.42
C THR A 35 2.66 0.67 13.64
N GLY A 36 3.20 1.89 13.51
CA GLY A 36 3.83 2.59 14.63
C GLY A 36 2.87 2.82 15.79
N VAL A 37 1.68 3.35 15.50
CA VAL A 37 0.64 3.57 16.52
C VAL A 37 0.20 2.26 17.16
N PHE A 38 0.05 1.19 16.38
CA PHE A 38 -0.31 -0.12 16.94
C PHE A 38 0.75 -0.66 17.90
N ASN A 39 2.02 -0.51 17.55
CA ASN A 39 3.14 -0.90 18.43
C ASN A 39 3.13 -0.11 19.75
N ASP A 40 2.83 1.19 19.71
CA ASP A 40 2.71 2.04 20.90
C ASP A 40 1.50 1.63 21.77
N ILE A 41 0.37 1.29 21.15
CA ILE A 41 -0.82 0.75 21.83
C ILE A 41 -0.45 -0.56 22.52
N TRP A 42 0.19 -1.49 21.84
CA TRP A 42 0.61 -2.77 22.39
C TRP A 42 1.54 -2.56 23.60
N ALA A 43 2.56 -1.73 23.47
CA ALA A 43 3.48 -1.41 24.56
C ALA A 43 2.76 -0.80 25.77
N THR A 44 1.76 0.07 25.53
CA THR A 44 0.96 0.71 26.59
C THR A 44 0.10 -0.30 27.31
N ILE A 45 -0.55 -1.23 26.61
CA ILE A 45 -1.36 -2.30 27.20
C ILE A 45 -0.48 -3.22 28.06
N VAL A 46 0.70 -3.60 27.56
CA VAL A 46 1.64 -4.45 28.33
C VAL A 46 2.08 -3.76 29.62
N LYS A 47 2.40 -2.48 29.61
CA LYS A 47 2.74 -1.71 30.82
C LYS A 47 1.63 -1.69 31.86
N ASN A 48 0.38 -1.78 31.44
CA ASN A 48 -0.80 -1.72 32.31
C ASN A 48 -1.37 -3.12 32.63
N ILE A 49 -0.77 -4.22 32.17
CA ILE A 49 -1.34 -5.57 32.22
C ILE A 49 -1.77 -5.98 33.63
N GLY A 50 -1.01 -5.61 34.67
CA GLY A 50 -1.31 -5.92 36.05
C GLY A 50 -2.51 -5.13 36.67
N LYS A 51 -3.06 -4.14 35.97
CA LYS A 51 -4.21 -3.34 36.41
C LYS A 51 -5.53 -3.90 35.91
N TYR A 52 -5.52 -4.70 34.85
CA TYR A 52 -6.74 -5.16 34.19
C TYR A 52 -7.39 -6.33 34.93
N ARG A 53 -8.72 -6.37 34.93
CA ARG A 53 -9.47 -7.48 35.50
C ARG A 53 -9.35 -8.80 34.73
N SER A 54 -8.99 -8.71 33.44
CA SER A 54 -8.76 -9.87 32.57
C SER A 54 -7.69 -9.52 31.53
N TYR A 55 -7.07 -10.53 30.93
CA TYR A 55 -6.15 -10.31 29.82
C TYR A 55 -6.91 -9.76 28.60
N PRO A 56 -6.55 -8.56 28.11
CA PRO A 56 -7.26 -7.95 26.98
C PRO A 56 -6.94 -8.69 25.68
N ARG A 57 -7.90 -8.70 24.77
CA ARG A 57 -7.71 -9.18 23.40
C ARG A 57 -7.24 -8.04 22.53
N ILE A 58 -6.22 -8.30 21.71
CA ILE A 58 -5.61 -7.30 20.85
C ILE A 58 -5.63 -7.82 19.42
N VAL A 59 -6.29 -7.08 18.53
CA VAL A 59 -6.31 -7.34 17.09
C VAL A 59 -5.89 -6.05 16.38
N GLY A 60 -4.93 -6.16 15.46
CA GLY A 60 -4.42 -5.04 14.70
C GLY A 60 -4.47 -5.30 13.20
N GLU A 61 -5.12 -4.40 12.49
CA GLU A 61 -5.04 -4.24 11.05
C GLU A 61 -4.19 -3.01 10.76
N THR A 62 -2.97 -3.22 10.30
CA THR A 62 -1.98 -2.15 10.17
C THR A 62 -1.51 -1.99 8.72
N GLY A 63 -0.68 -0.98 8.48
CA GLY A 63 -0.09 -0.75 7.17
C GLY A 63 0.90 -1.81 6.76
N GLY A 64 1.20 -1.83 5.48
CA GLY A 64 2.16 -2.74 4.87
C GLY A 64 2.59 -2.21 3.51
N LYS A 65 3.38 -2.99 2.80
CA LYS A 65 3.84 -2.69 1.46
C LYS A 65 3.41 -3.79 0.50
N ASP A 66 2.17 -3.69 0.05
CA ASP A 66 1.53 -4.64 -0.85
C ASP A 66 2.20 -4.64 -2.22
N TYR A 67 2.22 -5.79 -2.86
CA TYR A 67 3.02 -5.97 -4.05
C TYR A 67 2.29 -6.68 -5.18
N VAL A 68 2.75 -6.39 -6.41
CA VAL A 68 2.48 -7.18 -7.62
C VAL A 68 3.81 -7.70 -8.16
N PHE A 69 3.88 -9.00 -8.38
CA PHE A 69 5.00 -9.66 -9.04
C PHE A 69 4.55 -10.28 -10.35
N ALA A 70 5.13 -9.88 -11.47
CA ALA A 70 4.88 -10.51 -12.76
C ALA A 70 6.09 -11.35 -13.16
N ASP A 71 5.88 -12.59 -13.58
CA ASP A 71 6.94 -13.40 -14.16
C ASP A 71 7.11 -13.12 -15.66
N PRO A 72 8.20 -13.58 -16.30
CA PRO A 72 8.46 -13.33 -17.72
C PRO A 72 7.40 -13.89 -18.70
N THR A 73 6.52 -14.80 -18.24
CA THR A 73 5.42 -15.37 -19.05
C THR A 73 4.12 -14.59 -18.92
N ALA A 74 4.06 -13.62 -18.01
CA ALA A 74 2.86 -12.82 -17.76
C ALA A 74 2.45 -12.01 -19.00
N LYS A 75 1.15 -11.81 -19.17
CA LYS A 75 0.61 -10.96 -20.23
C LYS A 75 0.58 -9.50 -19.77
N ALA A 76 1.06 -8.59 -20.62
CA ALA A 76 1.19 -7.17 -20.29
C ALA A 76 -0.15 -6.50 -19.94
N LEU A 77 -1.23 -6.80 -20.68
CA LEU A 77 -2.53 -6.14 -20.47
C LEU A 77 -3.15 -6.43 -19.09
N PRO A 78 -3.27 -7.68 -18.61
CA PRO A 78 -3.74 -7.95 -17.25
C PRO A 78 -2.87 -7.28 -16.19
N VAL A 79 -1.54 -7.35 -16.32
CA VAL A 79 -0.61 -6.71 -15.39
C VAL A 79 -0.84 -5.19 -15.34
N ALA A 80 -0.87 -4.51 -16.49
CA ALA A 80 -1.09 -3.07 -16.56
C ALA A 80 -2.43 -2.66 -15.94
N THR A 81 -3.51 -3.41 -16.22
CA THR A 81 -4.85 -3.16 -15.68
C THR A 81 -4.87 -3.31 -14.16
N ALA A 82 -4.27 -4.38 -13.63
CA ALA A 82 -4.16 -4.63 -12.19
C ALA A 82 -3.36 -3.54 -11.48
N LEU A 83 -2.24 -3.11 -12.08
CA LEU A 83 -1.42 -2.04 -11.51
C LEU A 83 -2.18 -0.71 -11.44
N ILE A 84 -2.90 -0.32 -12.51
CA ILE A 84 -3.69 0.92 -12.53
C ILE A 84 -4.81 0.86 -11.49
N ARG A 85 -5.57 -0.22 -11.45
CA ARG A 85 -6.68 -0.34 -10.50
C ARG A 85 -6.21 -0.55 -9.08
N GLY A 86 -5.28 -1.45 -8.88
CA GLY A 86 -4.75 -1.77 -7.55
C GLY A 86 -4.04 -0.61 -6.86
N ALA A 87 -3.34 0.23 -7.63
CA ALA A 87 -2.60 1.36 -7.06
C ALA A 87 -3.41 2.65 -6.93
N PHE A 88 -4.39 2.92 -7.81
CA PHE A 88 -4.98 4.26 -7.93
C PHE A 88 -6.46 4.33 -7.57
N GLU A 89 -7.17 3.19 -7.52
CA GLU A 89 -8.54 3.16 -7.05
C GLU A 89 -8.63 3.67 -5.61
N TYR A 90 -9.62 4.54 -5.34
CA TYR A 90 -9.75 5.23 -4.05
C TYR A 90 -8.47 5.98 -3.62
N GLN A 91 -7.77 6.58 -4.58
CA GLN A 91 -6.52 7.34 -4.41
C GLN A 91 -5.39 6.52 -3.77
N GLY A 92 -5.39 5.19 -3.92
CA GLY A 92 -4.42 4.31 -3.25
C GLY A 92 -4.52 4.31 -1.72
N GLN A 93 -5.61 4.83 -1.15
CA GLN A 93 -5.84 4.91 0.30
C GLN A 93 -6.53 3.65 0.81
N LYS A 94 -5.93 2.51 0.51
CA LYS A 94 -6.36 1.19 0.98
C LYS A 94 -5.16 0.46 1.58
N CYS A 95 -5.37 -0.24 2.69
CA CYS A 95 -4.35 -1.13 3.26
C CYS A 95 -3.95 -2.26 2.30
N SER A 96 -4.80 -2.55 1.30
CA SER A 96 -4.61 -3.54 0.23
C SER A 96 -4.20 -2.93 -1.12
N ALA A 97 -3.88 -1.63 -1.20
CA ALA A 97 -3.49 -1.02 -2.48
C ALA A 97 -2.12 -1.53 -2.93
N ALA A 98 -2.01 -1.89 -4.20
CA ALA A 98 -0.72 -2.21 -4.81
C ALA A 98 0.18 -0.97 -4.76
N SER A 99 1.24 -1.02 -4.00
CA SER A 99 2.13 0.13 -3.76
C SER A 99 3.54 -0.08 -4.29
N ARG A 100 3.91 -1.32 -4.59
CA ARG A 100 5.15 -1.68 -5.30
C ARG A 100 4.89 -2.80 -6.31
N ALA A 101 5.68 -2.83 -7.39
CA ALA A 101 5.59 -3.89 -8.38
C ALA A 101 6.98 -4.30 -8.88
N TYR A 102 7.12 -5.58 -9.20
CA TYR A 102 8.31 -6.19 -9.78
C TYR A 102 7.95 -6.72 -11.16
N ILE A 103 8.46 -6.11 -12.20
CA ILE A 103 8.07 -6.37 -13.57
C ILE A 103 9.31 -6.79 -14.38
N PRO A 104 9.28 -7.92 -15.10
CA PRO A 104 10.42 -8.34 -15.88
C PRO A 104 10.62 -7.48 -17.13
N SER A 105 11.87 -7.24 -17.51
CA SER A 105 12.28 -6.32 -18.58
C SER A 105 11.67 -6.69 -19.93
N ASN A 106 11.40 -7.96 -20.21
CA ASN A 106 10.83 -8.43 -21.47
C ASN A 106 9.38 -7.99 -21.73
N ILE A 107 8.55 -7.76 -20.69
CA ILE A 107 7.18 -7.26 -20.85
C ILE A 107 7.03 -5.79 -20.46
N TRP A 108 8.02 -5.22 -19.77
CA TRP A 108 7.95 -3.86 -19.22
C TRP A 108 7.61 -2.77 -20.26
N PRO A 109 8.19 -2.73 -21.46
CA PRO A 109 7.86 -1.71 -22.45
C PRO A 109 6.37 -1.69 -22.81
N GLU A 110 5.75 -2.87 -22.97
CA GLU A 110 4.33 -2.99 -23.28
C GLU A 110 3.46 -2.62 -22.07
N VAL A 111 3.80 -3.09 -20.88
CA VAL A 111 3.11 -2.72 -19.62
C VAL A 111 3.11 -1.20 -19.44
N LYS A 112 4.28 -0.56 -19.59
CA LYS A 112 4.42 0.91 -19.48
C LYS A 112 3.55 1.65 -20.49
N ALA A 113 3.51 1.21 -21.73
CA ALA A 113 2.71 1.83 -22.79
C ALA A 113 1.19 1.72 -22.49
N LEU A 114 0.73 0.56 -22.02
CA LEU A 114 -0.66 0.33 -21.62
C LEU A 114 -1.04 1.19 -20.41
N MET A 115 -0.20 1.23 -19.39
CA MET A 115 -0.40 2.10 -18.21
C MET A 115 -0.50 3.57 -18.61
N GLN A 116 0.39 4.06 -19.49
CA GLN A 116 0.33 5.43 -19.98
C GLN A 116 -0.99 5.72 -20.71
N ALA A 117 -1.44 4.79 -21.56
CA ALA A 117 -2.70 4.94 -22.29
C ALA A 117 -3.91 5.02 -21.35
N ASP A 118 -3.91 4.25 -20.27
CA ASP A 118 -5.00 4.28 -19.30
C ASP A 118 -4.91 5.51 -18.37
N LEU A 119 -3.73 5.91 -17.92
CA LEU A 119 -3.54 7.13 -17.13
C LEU A 119 -4.02 8.38 -17.86
N ASN A 120 -3.85 8.43 -19.20
CA ASN A 120 -4.34 9.54 -20.01
C ASN A 120 -5.89 9.65 -20.04
N LYS A 121 -6.59 8.58 -19.69
CA LYS A 121 -8.07 8.56 -19.61
C LYS A 121 -8.59 8.86 -18.21
N ILE A 122 -7.75 8.67 -17.18
CA ILE A 122 -8.14 8.88 -15.79
C ILE A 122 -8.35 10.37 -15.53
N LYS A 123 -9.53 10.68 -15.00
CA LYS A 123 -9.86 12.01 -14.51
C LYS A 123 -9.66 12.10 -13.02
N THR A 124 -9.15 13.25 -12.58
CA THR A 124 -8.97 13.60 -11.17
C THR A 124 -9.79 14.86 -10.87
N GLY A 125 -10.60 14.81 -9.81
CA GLY A 125 -11.47 15.95 -9.47
C GLY A 125 -12.34 15.71 -8.25
N GLY A 126 -13.35 16.56 -8.05
CA GLY A 126 -14.28 16.47 -6.91
C GLY A 126 -15.16 15.22 -6.95
N VAL A 127 -15.69 14.86 -5.79
CA VAL A 127 -16.52 13.65 -5.59
C VAL A 127 -17.91 13.77 -6.20
N GLU A 128 -18.34 14.98 -6.56
CA GLU A 128 -19.66 15.26 -7.15
C GLU A 128 -19.75 14.77 -8.60
N ASP A 129 -18.63 14.68 -9.28
CA ASP A 129 -18.54 14.17 -10.66
C ASP A 129 -18.04 12.71 -10.64
N PHE A 130 -18.95 11.77 -10.78
CA PHE A 130 -18.67 10.33 -10.81
C PHE A 130 -17.84 9.87 -12.02
N SER A 131 -17.53 10.75 -12.97
CA SER A 131 -16.56 10.47 -14.02
C SER A 131 -15.11 10.59 -13.55
N ASN A 132 -14.86 11.17 -12.36
CA ASN A 132 -13.55 11.23 -11.75
C ASN A 132 -13.22 9.90 -11.08
N PHE A 133 -12.16 9.27 -11.55
CA PHE A 133 -11.65 8.02 -10.97
C PHE A 133 -10.82 8.27 -9.69
N VAL A 134 -10.12 9.41 -9.63
CA VAL A 134 -9.29 9.81 -8.50
C VAL A 134 -9.80 11.12 -7.92
N ASN A 135 -9.92 11.18 -6.60
CA ASN A 135 -10.34 12.37 -5.86
C ASN A 135 -9.20 12.91 -4.99
N ALA A 136 -9.49 13.84 -4.07
CA ALA A 136 -8.52 14.35 -3.11
C ALA A 136 -8.10 13.27 -2.10
N VAL A 137 -6.86 13.32 -1.63
CA VAL A 137 -6.41 12.54 -0.47
C VAL A 137 -6.99 13.11 0.82
N ILE A 138 -6.93 12.33 1.90
CA ILE A 138 -7.75 12.56 3.09
C ILE A 138 -7.51 13.90 3.80
N ASP A 139 -6.26 14.36 3.86
CA ASP A 139 -5.88 15.58 4.58
C ASP A 139 -4.59 16.22 4.05
N GLU A 140 -4.24 17.37 4.62
CA GLU A 140 -3.05 18.13 4.27
C GLU A 140 -1.76 17.38 4.58
N ALA A 141 -1.71 16.65 5.70
CA ALA A 141 -0.51 15.90 6.09
C ALA A 141 -0.23 14.76 5.09
N SER A 142 -1.27 14.08 4.63
CA SER A 142 -1.19 13.06 3.57
C SER A 142 -0.73 13.67 2.25
N PHE A 143 -1.30 14.81 1.88
CA PHE A 143 -0.90 15.55 0.68
C PHE A 143 0.59 15.93 0.73
N ASP A 144 1.04 16.59 1.80
CA ASP A 144 2.41 17.08 1.92
C ASP A 144 3.43 15.93 1.92
N LYS A 145 3.09 14.78 2.57
CA LYS A 145 3.93 13.58 2.53
C LYS A 145 4.07 13.02 1.11
N LEU A 146 2.96 12.95 0.37
CA LEU A 146 2.94 12.40 -0.99
C LEU A 146 3.64 13.33 -1.98
N ALA A 147 3.39 14.64 -1.91
CA ALA A 147 4.07 15.64 -2.72
C ALA A 147 5.59 15.58 -2.51
N LYS A 148 6.01 15.53 -1.24
CA LYS A 148 7.44 15.39 -0.90
C LYS A 148 8.03 14.10 -1.49
N ALA A 149 7.34 12.96 -1.41
CA ALA A 149 7.84 11.71 -1.97
C ALA A 149 8.00 11.76 -3.50
N ILE A 150 7.10 12.49 -4.19
CA ILE A 150 7.18 12.72 -5.63
C ILE A 150 8.38 13.62 -5.96
N ASP A 151 8.55 14.74 -5.24
CA ASP A 151 9.67 15.67 -5.43
C ASP A 151 11.02 14.98 -5.16
N ASP A 152 11.10 14.21 -4.06
CA ASP A 152 12.30 13.43 -3.72
C ASP A 152 12.65 12.43 -4.85
N ALA A 153 11.63 11.79 -5.45
CA ALA A 153 11.85 10.86 -6.56
C ALA A 153 12.29 11.57 -7.84
N GLN A 154 11.76 12.76 -8.13
CA GLN A 154 12.17 13.58 -9.27
C GLN A 154 13.63 14.08 -9.14
N ALA A 155 14.07 14.34 -7.91
CA ALA A 155 15.44 14.81 -7.64
C ALA A 155 16.46 13.65 -7.46
N SER A 156 16.00 12.42 -7.31
CA SER A 156 16.86 11.27 -6.99
C SER A 156 17.58 10.70 -8.20
N PRO A 157 18.88 10.36 -8.10
CA PRO A 157 19.57 9.58 -9.12
C PRO A 157 19.12 8.11 -9.16
N ASP A 158 18.51 7.61 -8.09
CA ASP A 158 18.12 6.20 -7.88
C ASP A 158 16.66 5.90 -8.26
N ALA A 159 15.92 6.91 -8.73
CA ALA A 159 14.54 6.78 -9.17
C ALA A 159 14.23 7.70 -10.36
N GLU A 160 13.13 7.45 -11.03
CA GLU A 160 12.58 8.28 -12.09
C GLU A 160 11.06 8.31 -11.99
N VAL A 161 10.45 9.48 -12.00
CA VAL A 161 9.00 9.63 -12.16
C VAL A 161 8.66 9.47 -13.64
N ILE A 162 8.20 8.29 -14.02
CA ILE A 162 7.98 7.93 -15.42
C ILE A 162 6.58 8.26 -15.94
N LEU A 163 5.59 8.35 -15.05
CA LEU A 163 4.21 8.74 -15.36
C LEU A 163 3.66 9.62 -14.24
N GLY A 164 2.82 10.60 -14.57
CA GLY A 164 2.19 11.49 -13.58
C GLY A 164 3.13 12.52 -12.98
N GLY A 165 3.35 12.47 -11.68
CA GLY A 165 4.26 13.38 -10.95
C GLY A 165 3.69 14.78 -10.71
N LYS A 166 2.35 14.93 -10.73
CA LYS A 166 1.67 16.22 -10.52
C LYS A 166 0.83 16.18 -9.25
N TYR A 167 0.71 17.34 -8.62
CA TYR A 167 -0.18 17.54 -7.48
C TYR A 167 -0.65 19.00 -7.43
N ASP A 168 -1.82 19.24 -6.83
CA ASP A 168 -2.40 20.59 -6.73
C ASP A 168 -3.19 20.73 -5.41
N LYS A 169 -2.79 21.70 -4.59
CA LYS A 169 -3.41 22.05 -3.30
C LYS A 169 -4.34 23.27 -3.40
N SER A 170 -4.45 23.91 -4.57
CA SER A 170 -5.18 25.18 -4.71
C SER A 170 -6.69 25.06 -4.53
N LYS A 171 -7.26 23.89 -4.82
CA LYS A 171 -8.71 23.61 -4.71
C LYS A 171 -9.03 22.44 -3.78
N GLY A 172 -8.04 21.67 -3.40
CA GLY A 172 -8.17 20.46 -2.59
C GLY A 172 -6.85 19.69 -2.60
N TYR A 173 -6.76 18.65 -1.81
CA TYR A 173 -5.54 17.85 -1.66
C TYR A 173 -5.39 16.84 -2.80
N PHE A 174 -5.23 17.32 -4.04
CA PHE A 174 -5.16 16.47 -5.22
C PHE A 174 -3.73 16.00 -5.50
N ILE A 175 -3.52 14.69 -5.42
CA ILE A 175 -2.32 14.00 -5.91
C ILE A 175 -2.75 13.21 -7.14
N TYR A 176 -2.12 13.49 -8.28
CA TYR A 176 -2.43 12.75 -9.51
C TYR A 176 -1.72 11.39 -9.50
N PRO A 177 -2.33 10.35 -10.13
CA PRO A 177 -1.69 9.05 -10.27
C PRO A 177 -0.25 9.16 -10.75
N THR A 178 0.66 8.61 -9.96
CA THR A 178 2.10 8.75 -10.19
C THR A 178 2.77 7.40 -10.19
N VAL A 179 3.60 7.13 -11.20
CA VAL A 179 4.42 5.92 -11.27
C VAL A 179 5.90 6.31 -11.21
N ILE A 180 6.58 5.73 -10.24
CA ILE A 180 8.02 5.87 -10.02
C ILE A 180 8.68 4.57 -10.48
N GLN A 181 9.69 4.66 -11.32
CA GLN A 181 10.58 3.53 -11.60
C GLN A 181 11.81 3.63 -10.70
N ALA A 182 11.96 2.69 -9.79
CA ALA A 182 13.14 2.55 -8.95
C ALA A 182 14.26 1.88 -9.73
N LYS A 183 15.48 2.42 -9.65
CA LYS A 183 16.70 1.82 -10.20
C LYS A 183 17.35 0.85 -9.21
N LYS A 184 16.97 0.96 -7.93
CA LYS A 184 17.40 0.08 -6.85
C LYS A 184 16.17 -0.54 -6.18
N PRO A 185 16.19 -1.83 -5.87
CA PRO A 185 15.03 -2.54 -5.29
C PRO A 185 14.69 -2.07 -3.86
N ASP A 186 15.63 -1.45 -3.17
CA ASP A 186 15.49 -0.93 -1.81
C ASP A 186 15.19 0.58 -1.76
N TYR A 187 14.85 1.20 -2.90
CA TYR A 187 14.46 2.61 -2.93
C TYR A 187 13.33 2.88 -1.92
N ILE A 188 13.37 4.05 -1.27
CA ILE A 188 12.49 4.36 -0.12
C ILE A 188 11.00 4.08 -0.40
N THR A 189 10.50 4.42 -1.59
CA THR A 189 9.10 4.20 -1.95
C THR A 189 8.76 2.74 -2.30
N MET A 190 9.75 1.84 -2.44
CA MET A 190 9.57 0.38 -2.46
C MET A 190 9.35 -0.20 -1.07
N ARG A 191 9.73 0.51 -0.01
CA ARG A 191 9.74 0.02 1.37
C ARG A 191 8.72 0.70 2.27
N GLU A 192 8.52 2.02 2.12
CA GLU A 192 7.62 2.79 2.98
C GLU A 192 6.22 2.91 2.39
N GLU A 193 5.21 2.73 3.23
CA GLU A 193 3.82 2.93 2.88
C GLU A 193 3.50 4.43 2.78
N LEU A 194 3.14 4.88 1.59
CA LEU A 194 2.75 6.27 1.36
C LEU A 194 1.26 6.52 1.60
N PHE A 195 0.42 5.54 1.35
CA PHE A 195 -1.04 5.59 1.46
C PHE A 195 -1.67 6.65 0.55
N GLY A 196 -1.28 6.59 -0.72
CA GLY A 196 -1.70 7.55 -1.75
C GLY A 196 -1.48 7.00 -3.15
N PRO A 197 -1.87 7.75 -4.20
CA PRO A 197 -1.85 7.28 -5.59
C PRO A 197 -0.42 7.33 -6.18
N VAL A 198 0.50 6.64 -5.53
CA VAL A 198 1.91 6.52 -5.93
C VAL A 198 2.30 5.05 -5.96
N LEU A 199 2.61 4.55 -7.15
CA LEU A 199 3.09 3.20 -7.40
C LEU A 199 4.58 3.24 -7.71
N THR A 200 5.37 2.36 -7.09
CA THR A 200 6.78 2.22 -7.42
C THR A 200 7.04 0.88 -8.10
N ILE A 201 7.73 0.90 -9.22
CA ILE A 201 8.05 -0.27 -10.04
C ILE A 201 9.57 -0.49 -10.04
N TYR A 202 9.96 -1.73 -9.77
CA TYR A 202 11.31 -2.22 -10.02
C TYR A 202 11.28 -3.16 -11.23
N VAL A 203 12.11 -2.85 -12.22
CA VAL A 203 12.24 -3.67 -13.44
C VAL A 203 13.43 -4.60 -13.26
N TYR A 204 13.20 -5.91 -13.39
CA TYR A 204 14.24 -6.94 -13.23
C TYR A 204 14.47 -7.73 -14.51
N GLU A 205 15.65 -8.33 -14.66
CA GLU A 205 15.96 -9.19 -15.80
C GLU A 205 15.35 -10.59 -15.64
N PRO A 206 14.82 -11.22 -16.73
CA PRO A 206 14.10 -12.50 -16.66
C PRO A 206 14.87 -13.65 -16.01
N ASP A 207 16.19 -13.59 -15.98
CA ASP A 207 17.06 -14.59 -15.33
C ASP A 207 17.31 -14.32 -13.82
N GLN A 208 16.81 -13.19 -13.30
CA GLN A 208 16.99 -12.76 -11.90
C GLN A 208 15.76 -12.98 -11.02
N ILE A 209 14.90 -13.96 -11.36
CA ILE A 209 13.64 -14.19 -10.63
C ILE A 209 13.91 -14.49 -9.16
N GLU A 210 14.79 -15.43 -8.83
CA GLU A 210 15.02 -15.86 -7.44
C GLU A 210 15.59 -14.71 -6.58
N GLU A 211 16.56 -13.96 -7.11
CA GLU A 211 17.10 -12.79 -6.44
C GLU A 211 16.01 -11.73 -6.21
N THR A 212 15.13 -11.52 -7.20
CA THR A 212 14.03 -10.56 -7.09
C THR A 212 13.00 -10.99 -6.06
N LEU A 213 12.72 -12.29 -5.92
CA LEU A 213 11.84 -12.82 -4.89
C LEU A 213 12.43 -12.63 -3.48
N ASP A 214 13.74 -12.80 -3.31
CA ASP A 214 14.42 -12.50 -2.06
C ASP A 214 14.33 -11.02 -1.68
N LEU A 215 14.50 -10.13 -2.66
CA LEU A 215 14.35 -8.68 -2.49
C LEU A 215 12.90 -8.29 -2.15
N LEU A 216 11.91 -8.95 -2.76
CA LEU A 216 10.50 -8.73 -2.47
C LEU A 216 10.17 -9.10 -1.02
N ASP A 217 10.61 -10.28 -0.58
CA ASP A 217 10.36 -10.81 0.75
C ASP A 217 11.04 -9.94 1.82
N ALA A 218 12.29 -9.57 1.60
CA ALA A 218 13.06 -8.71 2.52
C ALA A 218 12.60 -7.23 2.50
N GLY A 219 11.86 -6.79 1.48
CA GLY A 219 11.56 -5.39 1.21
C GLY A 219 10.58 -4.74 2.19
N SER A 220 9.76 -5.51 2.89
CA SER A 220 8.82 -5.00 3.90
C SER A 220 8.51 -6.06 4.94
N ALA A 221 8.31 -5.64 6.19
CA ALA A 221 7.92 -6.54 7.28
C ALA A 221 6.47 -7.05 7.15
N TYR A 222 5.60 -6.30 6.46
CA TYR A 222 4.18 -6.61 6.33
C TYR A 222 3.66 -6.31 4.93
N ALA A 223 2.72 -7.12 4.45
CA ALA A 223 1.83 -6.85 3.35
C ALA A 223 0.46 -7.50 3.62
N LEU A 224 -0.62 -6.76 3.41
CA LEU A 224 -1.96 -7.34 3.50
C LEU A 224 -2.27 -8.17 2.27
N THR A 225 -1.89 -7.68 1.09
CA THR A 225 -2.11 -8.37 -0.19
C THR A 225 -0.82 -8.52 -0.99
N GLY A 226 -0.71 -9.66 -1.67
CA GLY A 226 0.30 -9.92 -2.68
C GLY A 226 -0.33 -10.57 -3.90
N ALA A 227 0.07 -10.17 -5.10
CA ALA A 227 -0.42 -10.74 -6.34
C ALA A 227 0.73 -11.22 -7.21
N ILE A 228 0.55 -12.38 -7.85
CA ILE A 228 1.44 -12.86 -8.90
C ILE A 228 0.73 -12.92 -10.25
N PHE A 229 1.46 -12.57 -11.30
CA PHE A 229 1.01 -12.72 -12.68
C PHE A 229 1.94 -13.67 -13.43
N SER A 230 1.38 -14.72 -13.95
CA SER A 230 2.10 -15.72 -14.75
C SER A 230 1.15 -16.42 -15.73
N ASN A 231 1.64 -16.79 -16.88
CA ASN A 231 0.91 -17.59 -17.86
C ASN A 231 1.43 -19.04 -17.92
N ASP A 232 2.33 -19.42 -17.02
CA ASP A 232 2.87 -20.75 -16.86
C ASP A 232 2.43 -21.37 -15.54
N ARG A 233 1.78 -22.54 -15.59
CA ARG A 233 1.24 -23.20 -14.40
C ARG A 233 2.32 -23.67 -13.42
N ALA A 234 3.45 -24.15 -13.92
CA ALA A 234 4.54 -24.59 -13.05
C ALA A 234 5.17 -23.42 -12.31
N ASN A 235 5.30 -22.25 -12.99
CA ASN A 235 5.73 -21.02 -12.34
C ASN A 235 4.73 -20.54 -11.29
N ILE A 236 3.43 -20.61 -11.56
CA ILE A 236 2.40 -20.27 -10.57
C ILE A 236 2.55 -21.12 -9.31
N GLU A 237 2.69 -22.45 -9.45
CA GLU A 237 2.88 -23.36 -8.32
C GLU A 237 4.14 -23.02 -7.52
N LYS A 238 5.28 -22.81 -8.19
CA LYS A 238 6.55 -22.43 -7.57
C LYS A 238 6.48 -21.08 -6.86
N LEU A 239 5.93 -20.06 -7.51
CA LEU A 239 5.79 -18.71 -6.94
C LEU A 239 4.84 -18.70 -5.74
N THR A 240 3.75 -19.46 -5.82
CA THR A 240 2.79 -19.59 -4.70
C THR A 240 3.46 -20.21 -3.48
N GLU A 241 4.23 -21.30 -3.65
CA GLU A 241 4.99 -21.90 -2.55
C GLU A 241 6.02 -20.93 -1.97
N ARG A 242 6.80 -20.25 -2.83
CA ARG A 242 7.87 -19.33 -2.43
C ARG A 242 7.35 -18.09 -1.67
N LEU A 243 6.17 -17.61 -2.04
CA LEU A 243 5.60 -16.37 -1.51
C LEU A 243 4.47 -16.59 -0.48
N THR A 244 4.25 -17.81 -0.01
CA THR A 244 3.15 -18.19 0.91
C THR A 244 3.09 -17.30 2.17
N HIS A 245 4.22 -16.84 2.68
CA HIS A 245 4.31 -16.08 3.93
C HIS A 245 4.55 -14.58 3.74
N THR A 246 4.50 -14.09 2.51
CA THR A 246 4.84 -12.68 2.19
C THR A 246 3.66 -11.73 2.26
N ALA A 247 2.42 -12.25 2.32
CA ALA A 247 1.20 -11.45 2.43
C ALA A 247 0.08 -12.20 3.15
N GLY A 248 -0.87 -11.45 3.72
CA GLY A 248 -2.05 -12.02 4.38
C GLY A 248 -3.05 -12.64 3.40
N ASN A 249 -3.27 -12.01 2.24
CA ASN A 249 -4.07 -12.51 1.12
C ASN A 249 -3.18 -12.61 -0.12
N PHE A 250 -3.33 -13.69 -0.87
CA PHE A 250 -2.51 -13.96 -2.04
C PHE A 250 -3.37 -14.19 -3.27
N TYR A 251 -3.08 -13.48 -4.36
CA TYR A 251 -3.86 -13.49 -5.60
C TYR A 251 -3.03 -14.01 -6.77
N ILE A 252 -3.70 -14.66 -7.71
CA ILE A 252 -3.09 -15.20 -8.93
C ILE A 252 -3.81 -14.63 -10.14
N ASN A 253 -3.10 -13.82 -10.94
CA ASN A 253 -3.62 -13.16 -12.14
C ASN A 253 -4.83 -12.25 -11.87
N ASP A 254 -4.86 -11.64 -10.70
CA ASP A 254 -5.92 -10.73 -10.24
C ASP A 254 -5.32 -9.54 -9.44
#